data_646bada7dc8fad5e748f96f19156d3a7
#
_entry.id   646bada7dc8fad5e748f96f19156d3a7
#
_cell.length_a   1.000
_cell.length_b   1.000
_cell.length_c   1.000
_cell.angle_alpha   90.00
_cell.angle_beta   90.00
_cell.angle_gamma   90.00
#
_symmetry.space_group_name_H-M   'P 1'
#
loop_
_entity.id
_entity.type
_entity.pdbx_description
1 polymer ?
#
loop_
_entity_poly.entity_id
_entity_poly.type
_entity_poly.pdbx_seq_one_letter_code
_entity_poly.pdbx_strand_id
1 'polypeptide(L)'
;MKPFEDVKASDLMQKQVVTLRDSAPISEAIETFEDERISGAPVTDPAGNTVGVLSAFDIAQTRHLQRARISNDSDKGEYDYGFYEEQAEEGFNEDAFSDKENYSPQLLGRDTVADWMNPKVIAVTPDTSVSEACTIMAQESIHRVLVMKGKEICGILSTFDVVRYIANAK
;
A
#
# COMPACT_ATOMS: atom_id res chain seq x y z
N MET A 1 29.05 -7.68 -7.95
CA MET A 1 27.59 -7.64 -7.76
C MET A 1 26.96 -8.75 -8.59
N LYS A 2 25.88 -9.40 -8.10
CA LYS A 2 25.15 -10.40 -8.91
C LYS A 2 24.54 -9.71 -10.14
N PRO A 3 24.52 -10.33 -11.34
CA PRO A 3 23.69 -9.86 -12.44
C PRO A 3 22.24 -9.71 -11.97
N PHE A 4 21.51 -8.71 -12.46
CA PHE A 4 20.14 -8.43 -12.01
C PHE A 4 19.21 -9.65 -12.15
N GLU A 5 19.48 -10.49 -13.15
CA GLU A 5 18.74 -11.73 -13.41
C GLU A 5 18.93 -12.79 -12.32
N ASP A 6 20.07 -12.74 -11.60
CA ASP A 6 20.41 -13.69 -10.54
C ASP A 6 20.02 -13.20 -9.14
N VAL A 7 19.46 -11.98 -9.04
CA VAL A 7 19.04 -11.40 -7.76
C VAL A 7 17.67 -11.94 -7.38
N LYS A 8 17.57 -12.51 -6.17
CA LYS A 8 16.34 -13.06 -5.63
C LYS A 8 15.60 -12.04 -4.77
N ALA A 9 14.30 -12.23 -4.60
CA ALA A 9 13.49 -11.42 -3.69
C ALA A 9 14.08 -11.40 -2.27
N SER A 10 14.59 -12.55 -1.79
CA SER A 10 15.24 -12.66 -0.48
C SER A 10 16.52 -11.84 -0.31
N ASP A 11 17.18 -11.45 -1.42
CA ASP A 11 18.40 -10.63 -1.39
C ASP A 11 18.08 -9.16 -1.11
N LEU A 12 16.88 -8.67 -1.51
CA LEU A 12 16.51 -7.26 -1.44
C LEU A 12 15.35 -6.96 -0.47
N MET A 13 14.55 -7.97 -0.09
CA MET A 13 13.37 -7.79 0.75
C MET A 13 13.70 -7.18 2.12
N GLN A 14 12.81 -6.37 2.64
CA GLN A 14 12.78 -5.96 4.04
C GLN A 14 12.21 -7.11 4.86
N LYS A 15 12.97 -7.59 5.86
CA LYS A 15 12.56 -8.73 6.71
C LYS A 15 11.66 -8.34 7.87
N GLN A 16 11.80 -7.10 8.34
CA GLN A 16 10.93 -6.57 9.39
C GLN A 16 9.66 -6.03 8.73
N VAL A 17 8.59 -6.81 8.79
CA VAL A 17 7.31 -6.46 8.20
C VAL A 17 6.34 -6.08 9.30
N VAL A 18 5.89 -4.84 9.28
CA VAL A 18 4.79 -4.37 10.12
C VAL A 18 3.49 -4.97 9.59
N THR A 19 2.68 -5.55 10.45
CA THR A 19 1.39 -6.15 10.11
C THR A 19 0.26 -5.45 10.86
N LEU A 20 -0.91 -5.38 10.25
CA LEU A 20 -2.13 -4.88 10.88
C LEU A 20 -3.04 -6.05 11.22
N ARG A 21 -3.85 -5.91 12.28
CA ARG A 21 -4.92 -6.85 12.58
C ARG A 21 -6.17 -6.46 11.79
N ASP A 22 -6.87 -7.44 11.24
CA ASP A 22 -8.12 -7.25 10.52
C ASP A 22 -9.19 -6.51 11.34
N SER A 23 -9.25 -6.82 12.63
CA SER A 23 -10.20 -6.24 13.60
C SER A 23 -9.76 -4.90 14.20
N ALA A 24 -8.54 -4.43 13.88
CA ALA A 24 -8.07 -3.13 14.37
C ALA A 24 -8.88 -1.97 13.79
N PRO A 25 -9.11 -0.89 14.55
CA PRO A 25 -9.71 0.33 14.01
C PRO A 25 -8.84 0.90 12.87
N ILE A 26 -9.48 1.51 11.88
CA ILE A 26 -8.73 2.14 10.77
C ILE A 26 -7.84 3.29 11.24
N SER A 27 -8.19 3.95 12.34
CA SER A 27 -7.35 4.99 12.96
C SER A 27 -6.02 4.43 13.46
N GLU A 28 -6.00 3.22 14.04
CA GLU A 28 -4.77 2.53 14.48
C GLU A 28 -3.86 2.22 13.27
N ALA A 29 -4.45 1.85 12.13
CA ALA A 29 -3.68 1.62 10.91
C ALA A 29 -3.03 2.91 10.38
N ILE A 30 -3.75 4.04 10.43
CA ILE A 30 -3.23 5.35 10.03
C ILE A 30 -2.07 5.75 10.94
N GLU A 31 -2.23 5.67 12.26
CA GLU A 31 -1.18 5.95 13.23
C GLU A 31 0.06 5.05 12.99
N THR A 32 -0.17 3.75 12.75
CA THR A 32 0.92 2.82 12.43
C THR A 32 1.66 3.23 11.16
N PHE A 33 0.95 3.68 10.12
CA PHE A 33 1.61 4.14 8.88
C PHE A 33 2.45 5.40 9.10
N GLU A 34 1.99 6.31 9.94
CA GLU A 34 2.73 7.54 10.29
C GLU A 34 3.96 7.22 11.14
N ASP A 35 3.81 6.45 12.21
CA ASP A 35 4.88 6.12 13.16
C ASP A 35 5.99 5.30 12.49
N GLU A 36 5.62 4.28 11.73
CA GLU A 36 6.55 3.39 11.04
C GLU A 36 7.03 3.95 9.68
N ARG A 37 6.48 5.11 9.25
CA ARG A 37 6.78 5.76 7.96
C ARG A 37 6.61 4.82 6.77
N ILE A 38 5.53 4.04 6.79
CA ILE A 38 5.16 3.12 5.72
C ILE A 38 3.86 3.59 5.06
N SER A 39 3.62 3.17 3.83
CA SER A 39 2.41 3.50 3.08
C SER A 39 1.53 2.28 2.79
N GLY A 40 1.72 1.20 3.54
CA GLY A 40 0.88 0.01 3.47
C GLY A 40 1.50 -1.19 4.18
N ALA A 41 0.64 -2.08 4.65
CA ALA A 41 1.01 -3.25 5.41
C ALA A 41 0.10 -4.44 5.09
N PRO A 42 0.59 -5.69 5.24
CA PRO A 42 -0.26 -6.86 5.21
C PRO A 42 -1.19 -6.91 6.44
N VAL A 43 -2.37 -7.45 6.23
CA VAL A 43 -3.39 -7.61 7.25
C VAL A 43 -3.48 -9.09 7.64
N THR A 44 -3.53 -9.35 8.94
CA THR A 44 -3.59 -10.71 9.49
C THR A 44 -4.85 -10.93 10.31
N ASP A 45 -5.38 -12.14 10.23
CA ASP A 45 -6.45 -12.61 11.10
C ASP A 45 -5.91 -13.00 12.50
N PRO A 46 -6.78 -13.30 13.49
CA PRO A 46 -6.35 -13.74 14.83
C PRO A 46 -5.54 -15.04 14.85
N ALA A 47 -5.60 -15.85 13.79
CA ALA A 47 -4.81 -17.07 13.64
C ALA A 47 -3.42 -16.79 13.01
N GLY A 48 -3.13 -15.52 12.64
CA GLY A 48 -1.87 -15.11 12.03
C GLY A 48 -1.79 -15.36 10.52
N ASN A 49 -2.90 -15.72 9.86
CA ASN A 49 -2.91 -15.85 8.40
C ASN A 49 -3.04 -14.46 7.77
N THR A 50 -2.33 -14.24 6.65
CA THR A 50 -2.50 -13.03 5.84
C THR A 50 -3.84 -13.10 5.11
N VAL A 51 -4.72 -12.13 5.37
CA VAL A 51 -6.09 -12.07 4.82
C VAL A 51 -6.28 -10.91 3.83
N GLY A 52 -5.32 -10.00 3.76
CA GLY A 52 -5.37 -8.86 2.85
C GLY A 52 -4.14 -7.97 2.97
N VAL A 53 -4.22 -6.84 2.30
CA VAL A 53 -3.26 -5.74 2.40
C VAL A 53 -4.03 -4.43 2.51
N LEU A 54 -3.54 -3.50 3.31
CA LEU A 54 -4.08 -2.14 3.41
C LEU A 54 -2.99 -1.15 3.03
N SER A 55 -3.32 -0.18 2.20
CA SER A 55 -2.42 0.90 1.81
C SER A 55 -3.06 2.28 2.10
N ALA A 56 -2.22 3.32 2.13
CA ALA A 56 -2.67 4.69 2.24
C ALA A 56 -3.60 5.09 1.07
N PHE A 57 -3.39 4.49 -0.11
CA PHE A 57 -4.26 4.68 -1.27
C PHE A 57 -5.66 4.12 -1.04
N ASP A 58 -5.78 2.90 -0.47
CA ASP A 58 -7.08 2.29 -0.14
C ASP A 58 -7.84 3.16 0.84
N ILE A 59 -7.14 3.72 1.84
CA ILE A 59 -7.72 4.65 2.82
C ILE A 59 -8.24 5.91 2.12
N ALA A 60 -7.44 6.52 1.25
CA ALA A 60 -7.83 7.73 0.52
C ALA A 60 -9.03 7.46 -0.40
N GLN A 61 -9.04 6.37 -1.14
CA GLN A 61 -10.12 6.00 -2.05
C GLN A 61 -11.44 5.73 -1.31
N THR A 62 -11.40 4.96 -0.23
CA THR A 62 -12.61 4.65 0.58
C THR A 62 -13.19 5.92 1.19
N ARG A 63 -12.35 6.86 1.66
CA ARG A 63 -12.81 8.17 2.15
C ARG A 63 -13.53 8.98 1.07
N HIS A 64 -13.05 8.96 -0.17
CA HIS A 64 -13.72 9.63 -1.29
C HIS A 64 -15.10 9.04 -1.56
N LEU A 65 -15.23 7.72 -1.57
CA LEU A 65 -16.51 7.03 -1.77
C LEU A 65 -17.51 7.29 -0.64
N GLN A 66 -17.04 7.40 0.61
CA GLN A 66 -17.89 7.75 1.75
C GLN A 66 -18.36 9.22 1.67
N ARG A 67 -17.49 10.16 1.29
CA ARG A 67 -17.88 11.56 1.04
C ARG A 67 -18.96 11.66 -0.04
N ALA A 68 -18.80 10.97 -1.16
CA ALA A 68 -19.78 10.96 -2.25
C ALA A 68 -21.14 10.37 -1.83
N ARG A 69 -21.19 9.47 -0.86
CA ARG A 69 -22.44 8.93 -0.30
C ARG A 69 -23.15 9.89 0.65
N ILE A 70 -22.40 10.77 1.31
CA ILE A 70 -22.94 11.75 2.30
C ILE A 70 -23.37 13.04 1.59
N SER A 71 -22.65 13.47 0.56
CA SER A 71 -23.09 14.53 -0.33
C SER A 71 -24.14 13.94 -1.28
N ASN A 72 -25.39 14.26 -1.04
CA ASN A 72 -26.53 13.96 -1.93
C ASN A 72 -26.44 14.77 -3.25
N ASP A 73 -25.24 15.04 -3.71
CA ASP A 73 -24.96 15.83 -4.90
C ASP A 73 -24.84 14.90 -6.12
N SER A 74 -25.87 14.95 -6.94
CA SER A 74 -26.05 14.22 -8.19
C SER A 74 -25.15 14.75 -9.33
N ASP A 75 -23.98 15.22 -9.03
CA ASP A 75 -22.99 15.57 -10.04
C ASP A 75 -22.10 14.34 -10.32
N LYS A 76 -22.49 13.57 -11.34
CA LYS A 76 -21.71 12.48 -11.90
C LYS A 76 -20.50 13.07 -12.65
N GLY A 77 -19.52 13.55 -11.91
CA GLY A 77 -18.18 13.78 -12.43
C GLY A 77 -17.55 12.44 -12.69
N GLU A 78 -17.39 12.11 -13.97
CA GLU A 78 -16.55 11.01 -14.45
C GLU A 78 -15.11 11.34 -14.00
N TYR A 79 -14.67 10.74 -12.89
CA TYR A 79 -13.32 10.93 -12.40
C TYR A 79 -12.38 10.09 -13.26
N ASP A 80 -11.75 10.77 -14.22
CA ASP A 80 -10.60 10.27 -14.97
C ASP A 80 -9.45 9.99 -14.00
N TYR A 81 -9.09 8.72 -13.83
CA TYR A 81 -7.96 8.25 -13.02
C TYR A 81 -6.60 8.51 -13.68
N GLY A 82 -6.50 9.51 -14.56
CA GLY A 82 -5.28 9.96 -15.21
C GLY A 82 -4.30 10.66 -14.28
N PHE A 83 -3.81 9.98 -13.23
CA PHE A 83 -2.84 10.57 -12.30
C PHE A 83 -1.41 10.63 -12.85
N TYR A 84 -1.16 10.36 -14.11
CA TYR A 84 0.16 10.40 -14.73
C TYR A 84 0.20 11.06 -16.12
N GLU A 85 -0.56 12.15 -16.36
CA GLU A 85 -0.28 12.99 -17.52
C GLU A 85 -0.26 14.48 -17.12
N GLU A 86 0.97 15.03 -17.20
CA GLU A 86 1.29 16.45 -17.47
C GLU A 86 0.58 17.54 -16.64
N GLN A 87 0.89 17.68 -15.34
CA GLN A 87 0.92 19.00 -14.72
C GLN A 87 2.05 19.13 -13.70
N ALA A 88 3.29 19.06 -14.18
CA ALA A 88 4.47 19.35 -13.38
C ALA A 88 4.78 20.85 -13.24
N GLU A 89 3.86 21.74 -13.58
CA GLU A 89 4.13 23.20 -13.60
C GLU A 89 3.24 24.05 -12.68
N GLU A 90 2.27 23.49 -11.95
CA GLU A 90 1.59 24.27 -10.90
C GLU A 90 1.88 23.64 -9.54
N GLY A 91 2.59 24.41 -8.71
CA GLY A 91 3.20 24.03 -7.46
C GLY A 91 2.32 23.15 -6.57
N PHE A 92 2.96 22.18 -5.94
CA PHE A 92 2.43 21.34 -4.89
C PHE A 92 1.69 22.24 -3.87
N ASN A 93 0.37 22.19 -3.89
CA ASN A 93 -0.45 23.01 -2.99
C ASN A 93 -0.47 22.32 -1.62
N GLU A 94 0.39 22.79 -0.71
CA GLU A 94 0.42 22.33 0.69
C GLU A 94 -0.93 22.49 1.40
N ASP A 95 -1.80 23.38 0.91
CA ASP A 95 -3.13 23.61 1.48
C ASP A 95 -4.12 22.46 1.21
N ALA A 96 -3.86 21.57 0.25
CA ALA A 96 -4.71 20.41 -0.01
C ALA A 96 -4.68 19.39 1.15
N PHE A 97 -3.66 19.45 2.00
CA PHE A 97 -3.54 18.65 3.22
C PHE A 97 -3.93 19.39 4.50
N SER A 98 -4.23 20.68 4.42
CA SER A 98 -4.51 21.52 5.60
C SER A 98 -5.96 21.49 6.07
N ASP A 99 -6.86 20.76 5.40
CA ASP A 99 -8.25 20.57 5.85
C ASP A 99 -8.35 19.71 7.11
N LYS A 100 -7.65 20.14 8.19
CA LYS A 100 -7.81 19.58 9.55
C LYS A 100 -9.23 19.74 10.08
N GLU A 101 -10.04 20.64 9.51
CA GLU A 101 -11.41 20.94 9.97
C GLU A 101 -12.45 19.92 9.49
N ASN A 102 -12.16 19.10 8.47
CA ASN A 102 -13.06 18.05 7.95
C ASN A 102 -12.70 16.65 8.39
N TYR A 103 -11.81 16.50 9.34
CA TYR A 103 -11.51 15.23 9.98
C TYR A 103 -12.64 14.93 10.97
N SER A 104 -13.67 14.21 10.54
CA SER A 104 -14.68 13.68 11.44
C SER A 104 -14.17 12.35 12.02
N PRO A 105 -13.59 12.36 13.25
CA PRO A 105 -13.16 11.14 13.94
C PRO A 105 -14.31 10.14 14.12
N GLN A 106 -15.56 10.63 14.05
CA GLN A 106 -16.77 9.85 14.21
C GLN A 106 -17.04 8.87 13.05
N LEU A 107 -16.52 9.13 11.85
CA LEU A 107 -16.68 8.22 10.71
C LEU A 107 -15.63 7.09 10.71
N LEU A 108 -14.45 7.33 11.30
CA LEU A 108 -13.37 6.33 11.40
C LEU A 108 -13.52 5.44 12.64
N GLY A 109 -14.35 5.82 13.60
CA GLY A 109 -14.44 5.15 14.91
C GLY A 109 -15.22 3.83 14.91
N ARG A 110 -15.82 3.44 13.77
CA ARG A 110 -16.59 2.19 13.65
C ARG A 110 -16.01 1.21 12.65
N ASP A 111 -15.21 1.69 11.69
CA ASP A 111 -14.69 0.87 10.63
C ASP A 111 -13.37 0.20 11.06
N THR A 112 -13.23 -1.05 10.69
CA THR A 112 -12.05 -1.86 10.93
C THR A 112 -11.15 -1.90 9.69
N VAL A 113 -9.93 -2.37 9.87
CA VAL A 113 -8.99 -2.63 8.78
C VAL A 113 -9.60 -3.58 7.74
N ALA A 114 -10.36 -4.59 8.19
CA ALA A 114 -11.04 -5.54 7.30
C ALA A 114 -12.05 -4.88 6.35
N ASP A 115 -12.68 -3.78 6.78
CA ASP A 115 -13.67 -3.08 5.96
C ASP A 115 -13.03 -2.30 4.81
N TRP A 116 -11.73 -2.00 4.91
CA TRP A 116 -11.00 -1.12 3.99
C TRP A 116 -9.87 -1.81 3.23
N MET A 117 -9.42 -2.97 3.68
CA MET A 117 -8.32 -3.71 3.06
C MET A 117 -8.69 -4.26 1.68
N ASN A 118 -7.69 -4.43 0.83
CA ASN A 118 -7.81 -5.25 -0.36
C ASN A 118 -7.57 -6.73 0.01
N PRO A 119 -8.56 -7.63 -0.19
CA PRO A 119 -8.38 -9.05 0.14
C PRO A 119 -7.47 -9.79 -0.85
N LYS A 120 -7.14 -9.19 -2.01
CA LYS A 120 -6.23 -9.78 -2.99
C LYS A 120 -4.79 -9.65 -2.51
N VAL A 121 -4.22 -10.72 -1.96
CA VAL A 121 -2.82 -10.78 -1.56
C VAL A 121 -1.96 -11.20 -2.75
N ILE A 122 -1.04 -10.33 -3.18
CA ILE A 122 -0.06 -10.64 -4.22
C ILE A 122 1.27 -10.92 -3.54
N ALA A 123 1.79 -12.12 -3.73
CA ALA A 123 3.01 -12.57 -3.07
C ALA A 123 3.92 -13.33 -4.04
N VAL A 124 5.21 -13.32 -3.73
CA VAL A 124 6.26 -14.09 -4.38
C VAL A 124 6.97 -14.95 -3.34
N THR A 125 7.79 -15.90 -3.79
CA THR A 125 8.62 -16.70 -2.89
C THR A 125 9.98 -16.02 -2.66
N PRO A 126 10.73 -16.39 -1.59
CA PRO A 126 12.09 -15.89 -1.38
C PRO A 126 13.04 -16.15 -2.55
N ASP A 127 12.79 -17.23 -3.32
CA ASP A 127 13.61 -17.64 -4.45
C ASP A 127 13.20 -17.00 -5.79
N THR A 128 12.07 -16.32 -5.85
CA THR A 128 11.60 -15.60 -7.04
C THR A 128 12.64 -14.54 -7.44
N SER A 129 12.95 -14.44 -8.73
CA SER A 129 13.86 -13.40 -9.21
C SER A 129 13.27 -12.01 -9.03
N VAL A 130 14.13 -11.03 -8.78
CA VAL A 130 13.69 -9.62 -8.68
C VAL A 130 13.07 -9.15 -9.99
N SER A 131 13.56 -9.63 -11.14
CA SER A 131 12.99 -9.34 -12.46
C SER A 131 11.53 -9.81 -12.56
N GLU A 132 11.24 -11.04 -12.11
CA GLU A 132 9.88 -11.59 -12.08
C GLU A 132 8.99 -10.82 -11.10
N ALA A 133 9.50 -10.49 -9.91
CA ALA A 133 8.76 -9.68 -8.95
C ALA A 133 8.43 -8.28 -9.52
N CYS A 134 9.36 -7.65 -10.26
CA CYS A 134 9.11 -6.39 -10.96
C CYS A 134 8.03 -6.54 -12.04
N THR A 135 8.05 -7.64 -12.79
CA THR A 135 7.02 -7.92 -13.80
C THR A 135 5.63 -8.02 -13.16
N ILE A 136 5.52 -8.74 -12.03
CA ILE A 136 4.27 -8.85 -11.28
C ILE A 136 3.82 -7.47 -10.79
N MET A 137 4.72 -6.68 -10.19
CA MET A 137 4.39 -5.34 -9.72
C MET A 137 3.87 -4.44 -10.84
N ALA A 138 4.50 -4.50 -12.02
CA ALA A 138 4.09 -3.72 -13.18
C ALA A 138 2.73 -4.16 -13.75
N GLN A 139 2.50 -5.48 -13.87
CA GLN A 139 1.24 -6.03 -14.39
C GLN A 139 0.04 -5.75 -13.49
N GLU A 140 0.26 -5.82 -12.17
CA GLU A 140 -0.78 -5.61 -11.16
C GLU A 140 -0.89 -4.12 -10.74
N SER A 141 -0.06 -3.23 -11.32
CA SER A 141 -0.02 -1.80 -10.97
C SER A 141 0.18 -1.54 -9.48
N ILE A 142 1.06 -2.33 -8.84
CA ILE A 142 1.38 -2.23 -7.41
C ILE A 142 2.86 -1.89 -7.20
N HIS A 143 3.16 -1.28 -6.05
CA HIS A 143 4.53 -0.81 -5.73
C HIS A 143 5.28 -1.75 -4.78
N ARG A 144 4.65 -2.84 -4.33
CA ARG A 144 5.24 -3.81 -3.42
C ARG A 144 4.55 -5.16 -3.53
N VAL A 145 5.31 -6.22 -3.22
CA VAL A 145 4.80 -7.58 -3.10
C VAL A 145 5.24 -8.18 -1.79
N LEU A 146 4.42 -9.05 -1.22
CA LEU A 146 4.83 -9.85 -0.08
C LEU A 146 5.78 -10.96 -0.53
N VAL A 147 6.78 -11.26 0.29
CA VAL A 147 7.63 -12.43 0.11
C VAL A 147 7.22 -13.46 1.13
N MET A 148 6.66 -14.58 0.67
CA MET A 148 6.05 -15.59 1.53
C MET A 148 6.61 -16.98 1.28
N LYS A 149 6.69 -17.78 2.36
CA LYS A 149 6.98 -19.22 2.29
C LYS A 149 5.79 -19.97 2.86
N GLY A 150 4.95 -20.50 1.97
CA GLY A 150 3.66 -21.03 2.36
C GLY A 150 2.76 -19.93 2.90
N LYS A 151 2.37 -19.99 4.17
CA LYS A 151 1.56 -18.96 4.85
C LYS A 151 2.38 -17.93 5.63
N GLU A 152 3.67 -18.14 5.75
CA GLU A 152 4.58 -17.31 6.54
C GLU A 152 5.07 -16.13 5.72
N ILE A 153 4.95 -14.90 6.25
CA ILE A 153 5.54 -13.70 5.68
C ILE A 153 7.04 -13.70 6.00
N CYS A 154 7.88 -13.81 4.96
CA CYS A 154 9.34 -13.74 5.08
C CYS A 154 9.87 -12.31 4.94
N GLY A 155 9.10 -11.45 4.26
CA GLY A 155 9.51 -10.08 3.99
C GLY A 155 8.54 -9.35 3.06
N ILE A 156 8.91 -8.14 2.72
CA ILE A 156 8.23 -7.30 1.71
C ILE A 156 9.29 -6.74 0.76
N LEU A 157 9.00 -6.77 -0.53
CA LEU A 157 9.85 -6.20 -1.58
C LEU A 157 9.11 -5.08 -2.27
N SER A 158 9.70 -3.88 -2.30
CA SER A 158 9.13 -2.70 -2.94
C SER A 158 9.92 -2.28 -4.19
N THR A 159 9.29 -1.49 -5.05
CA THR A 159 9.97 -0.84 -6.18
C THR A 159 11.16 0.00 -5.71
N PHE A 160 11.07 0.61 -4.52
CA PHE A 160 12.16 1.42 -3.97
C PHE A 160 13.39 0.57 -3.59
N ASP A 161 13.19 -0.66 -3.10
CA ASP A 161 14.31 -1.57 -2.80
C ASP A 161 15.06 -1.95 -4.09
N VAL A 162 14.32 -2.15 -5.18
CA VAL A 162 14.90 -2.40 -6.51
C VAL A 162 15.68 -1.18 -7.02
N VAL A 163 15.10 0.02 -6.93
CA VAL A 163 15.78 1.27 -7.32
C VAL A 163 17.06 1.48 -6.50
N ARG A 164 16.99 1.25 -5.19
CA ARG A 164 18.16 1.34 -4.31
C ARG A 164 19.27 0.35 -4.70
N TYR A 165 18.89 -0.87 -5.05
CA TYR A 165 19.85 -1.87 -5.53
C TYR A 165 20.52 -1.40 -6.83
N ILE A 166 19.77 -0.92 -7.82
CA ILE A 166 20.30 -0.42 -9.10
C ILE A 166 21.19 0.80 -8.88
N ALA A 167 20.79 1.75 -8.03
CA ALA A 167 21.57 2.96 -7.73
C ALA A 167 22.94 2.64 -7.09
N ASN A 168 23.03 1.56 -6.31
CA ASN A 168 24.26 1.11 -5.66
C ASN A 168 25.07 0.14 -6.54
N ALA A 169 24.58 -0.16 -7.73
CA ALA A 169 25.25 -0.98 -8.73
C ALA A 169 26.34 -0.16 -9.45
N LYS A 170 27.53 -0.04 -8.83
CA LYS A 170 28.73 0.52 -9.45
C LYS A 170 29.71 -0.59 -9.79
#